data_7e1f52999f7f6456d69f1762beaba888
#
_entry.id   7e1f52999f7f6456d69f1762beaba888
#
_cell.length_a   1.000
_cell.length_b   1.000
_cell.length_c   1.000
_cell.angle_alpha   90.00
_cell.angle_beta   90.00
_cell.angle_gamma   90.00
#
_symmetry.space_group_name_H-M   'P 1'
#
loop_
_entity.id
_entity.type
_entity.pdbx_description
1 polymer ?
#
loop_
_entity_poly.entity_id
_entity_poly.type
_entity_poly.pdbx_seq_one_letter_code
_entity_poly.pdbx_strand_id
1 'polypeptide(L)'
;MVLGFSGGLDTSYCVKYLTDEKGYEVHSVIVNTGGFSESELAQIEKHAYTLGVKTHTTVNAVKTYYDNIIKYLIYGNVLKNNTYPLSVSAERLSQALHIAEHAKKLKAKAVVHGSTGAGNDQVRFDMIFNIMIPGIEIITPIRDMKLSREEEIAYLKSKGVEMNFEKAAYSINKGLWGTSVGGKETLQSKGLLPEEAWPTQVTKTGSEEVKLHFEKGELKKINDQAFDHPSEAIQYLQTIAGAYGLGRDIHIGDTIIGIKGRVGFEAAAPMVILKAHHALEKHVLTKWQLGWKDQLAQFYGNWLHEGQIMDPVMRDIEAYLESSQAHVTGDVFVQLLPYRFQVVGIESKFDLMSSKFGKYGEMNSGWTGDDVRGFSKIFGNQTGIYHNIKESNQ
;
A
#
# COMPACT_ATOMS: atom_id res chain seq x y z
N MET A 1 -12.06 -27.06 -5.21
CA MET A 1 -12.14 -25.60 -5.18
C MET A 1 -10.84 -25.01 -4.66
N VAL A 2 -10.55 -23.73 -4.98
CA VAL A 2 -9.35 -23.04 -4.46
C VAL A 2 -9.77 -22.03 -3.40
N LEU A 3 -9.12 -22.05 -2.24
CA LEU A 3 -9.39 -21.16 -1.11
C LEU A 3 -8.16 -20.32 -0.80
N GLY A 4 -8.33 -18.97 -0.78
CA GLY A 4 -7.32 -18.06 -0.26
C GLY A 4 -7.20 -18.22 1.26
N PHE A 5 -6.03 -18.68 1.73
CA PHE A 5 -5.85 -19.14 3.12
C PHE A 5 -4.75 -18.33 3.82
N SER A 6 -5.09 -17.68 4.89
CA SER A 6 -4.14 -16.91 5.73
C SER A 6 -3.76 -17.61 7.04
N GLY A 7 -4.39 -18.73 7.37
CA GLY A 7 -4.26 -19.37 8.68
C GLY A 7 -5.02 -18.68 9.81
N GLY A 8 -5.76 -17.61 9.51
CA GLY A 8 -6.61 -16.89 10.46
C GLY A 8 -7.94 -17.60 10.73
N LEU A 9 -8.74 -17.02 11.63
CA LEU A 9 -10.02 -17.57 12.07
C LEU A 9 -10.95 -17.84 10.89
N ASP A 10 -11.28 -16.80 10.12
CA ASP A 10 -12.27 -16.84 9.03
C ASP A 10 -11.90 -17.89 7.96
N THR A 11 -10.63 -17.93 7.54
CA THR A 11 -10.17 -18.88 6.53
C THR A 11 -10.08 -20.32 7.08
N SER A 12 -9.77 -20.50 8.37
CA SER A 12 -9.80 -21.80 9.04
C SER A 12 -11.23 -22.34 9.14
N TYR A 13 -12.19 -21.46 9.48
CA TYR A 13 -13.61 -21.79 9.44
C TYR A 13 -14.02 -22.25 8.03
N CYS A 14 -13.68 -21.46 7.00
CA CYS A 14 -14.03 -21.81 5.62
C CYS A 14 -13.51 -23.19 5.21
N VAL A 15 -12.24 -23.52 5.50
CA VAL A 15 -11.70 -24.85 5.21
C VAL A 15 -12.54 -25.92 5.91
N LYS A 16 -12.71 -25.81 7.22
CA LYS A 16 -13.37 -26.84 8.04
C LYS A 16 -14.82 -27.06 7.65
N TYR A 17 -15.55 -25.95 7.41
CA TYR A 17 -16.94 -26.00 6.95
C TYR A 17 -17.07 -26.68 5.57
N LEU A 18 -16.23 -26.30 4.62
CA LEU A 18 -16.31 -26.82 3.26
C LEU A 18 -15.87 -28.29 3.15
N THR A 19 -14.91 -28.74 3.96
CA THR A 19 -14.47 -30.13 3.98
C THR A 19 -15.44 -31.01 4.75
N ASP A 20 -15.82 -30.64 5.98
CA ASP A 20 -16.59 -31.51 6.88
C ASP A 20 -18.11 -31.50 6.59
N GLU A 21 -18.69 -30.29 6.35
CA GLU A 21 -20.14 -30.19 6.17
C GLU A 21 -20.57 -30.31 4.71
N LYS A 22 -19.72 -29.87 3.77
CA LYS A 22 -20.03 -29.88 2.35
C LYS A 22 -19.36 -31.03 1.59
N GLY A 23 -18.36 -31.68 2.18
CA GLY A 23 -17.62 -32.75 1.55
C GLY A 23 -16.83 -32.33 0.31
N TYR A 24 -16.42 -31.04 0.24
CA TYR A 24 -15.70 -30.52 -0.90
C TYR A 24 -14.20 -30.79 -0.80
N GLU A 25 -13.57 -31.01 -1.94
CA GLU A 25 -12.12 -31.05 -2.05
C GLU A 25 -11.56 -29.61 -2.12
N VAL A 26 -10.87 -29.19 -1.05
CA VAL A 26 -10.33 -27.84 -0.90
C VAL A 26 -8.83 -27.84 -1.14
N HIS A 27 -8.37 -26.99 -2.05
CA HIS A 27 -6.96 -26.65 -2.29
C HIS A 27 -6.71 -25.24 -1.74
N SER A 28 -5.92 -25.13 -0.69
CA SER A 28 -5.62 -23.85 -0.09
C SER A 28 -4.40 -23.19 -0.73
N VAL A 29 -4.42 -21.86 -0.84
CA VAL A 29 -3.30 -21.07 -1.34
C VAL A 29 -3.06 -19.86 -0.45
N ILE A 30 -1.82 -19.71 0.03
CA ILE A 30 -1.36 -18.48 0.67
C ILE A 30 -0.49 -17.69 -0.30
N VAL A 31 -0.72 -16.38 -0.41
CA VAL A 31 0.09 -15.47 -1.21
C VAL A 31 0.91 -14.62 -0.25
N ASN A 32 2.22 -14.91 -0.18
CA ASN A 32 3.13 -14.12 0.64
C ASN A 32 3.54 -12.84 -0.09
N THR A 33 3.08 -11.73 0.41
CA THR A 33 3.38 -10.35 -0.04
C THR A 33 4.42 -9.65 0.85
N GLY A 34 5.19 -10.42 1.63
CA GLY A 34 6.26 -9.93 2.52
C GLY A 34 5.85 -9.76 3.98
N GLY A 35 4.66 -10.24 4.37
CA GLY A 35 4.18 -10.19 5.74
C GLY A 35 4.49 -11.41 6.60
N PHE A 36 4.98 -12.50 6.00
CA PHE A 36 5.22 -13.78 6.67
C PHE A 36 6.68 -14.21 6.54
N SER A 37 7.25 -14.70 7.63
CA SER A 37 8.51 -15.42 7.65
C SER A 37 8.34 -16.86 7.14
N GLU A 38 9.43 -17.51 6.76
CA GLU A 38 9.41 -18.91 6.32
C GLU A 38 8.86 -19.85 7.41
N SER A 39 9.19 -19.59 8.68
CA SER A 39 8.67 -20.37 9.81
C SER A 39 7.16 -20.20 10.01
N GLU A 40 6.62 -18.99 9.82
CA GLU A 40 5.18 -18.75 9.86
C GLU A 40 4.47 -19.45 8.70
N LEU A 41 5.03 -19.38 7.49
CA LEU A 41 4.47 -20.06 6.31
C LEU A 41 4.43 -21.59 6.51
N ALA A 42 5.48 -22.18 7.08
CA ALA A 42 5.49 -23.62 7.39
C ALA A 42 4.44 -24.00 8.45
N GLN A 43 4.21 -23.13 9.45
CA GLN A 43 3.14 -23.36 10.44
C GLN A 43 1.75 -23.25 9.81
N ILE A 44 1.54 -22.28 8.93
CA ILE A 44 0.27 -22.10 8.19
C ILE A 44 -0.02 -23.30 7.30
N GLU A 45 0.99 -23.81 6.58
CA GLU A 45 0.87 -25.01 5.77
C GLU A 45 0.46 -26.21 6.62
N LYS A 46 1.16 -26.46 7.74
CA LYS A 46 0.80 -27.54 8.67
C LYS A 46 -0.63 -27.39 9.18
N HIS A 47 -1.02 -26.17 9.56
CA HIS A 47 -2.37 -25.88 10.02
C HIS A 47 -3.42 -26.16 8.92
N ALA A 48 -3.16 -25.77 7.68
CA ALA A 48 -4.05 -26.06 6.56
C ALA A 48 -4.33 -27.55 6.42
N TYR A 49 -3.30 -28.40 6.47
CA TYR A 49 -3.47 -29.85 6.41
C TYR A 49 -4.24 -30.41 7.60
N THR A 50 -4.06 -29.88 8.82
CA THR A 50 -4.85 -30.33 9.99
C THR A 50 -6.33 -29.98 9.87
N LEU A 51 -6.68 -28.94 9.10
CA LEU A 51 -8.06 -28.56 8.80
C LEU A 51 -8.71 -29.44 7.72
N GLY A 52 -7.91 -30.22 6.98
CA GLY A 52 -8.42 -31.16 5.98
C GLY A 52 -8.29 -30.73 4.53
N VAL A 53 -7.43 -29.75 4.20
CA VAL A 53 -7.19 -29.40 2.79
C VAL A 53 -6.52 -30.56 2.04
N LYS A 54 -6.83 -30.69 0.76
CA LYS A 54 -6.22 -31.70 -0.12
C LYS A 54 -4.77 -31.33 -0.45
N THR A 55 -4.52 -30.06 -0.75
CA THR A 55 -3.18 -29.52 -1.01
C THR A 55 -3.10 -28.10 -0.44
N HIS A 56 -1.89 -27.70 -0.06
CA HIS A 56 -1.56 -26.31 0.25
C HIS A 56 -0.48 -25.81 -0.70
N THR A 57 -0.57 -24.56 -1.12
CA THR A 57 0.42 -23.92 -1.98
C THR A 57 0.80 -22.57 -1.40
N THR A 58 2.09 -22.32 -1.21
CA THR A 58 2.63 -21.00 -0.88
C THR A 58 3.13 -20.33 -2.16
N VAL A 59 2.58 -19.16 -2.49
CA VAL A 59 3.02 -18.32 -3.61
C VAL A 59 3.85 -17.17 -3.05
N ASN A 60 5.12 -17.12 -3.42
CA ASN A 60 5.96 -15.95 -3.09
C ASN A 60 5.71 -14.84 -4.10
N ALA A 61 4.97 -13.81 -3.71
CA ALA A 61 4.59 -12.68 -4.54
C ALA A 61 5.34 -11.38 -4.19
N VAL A 62 6.37 -11.43 -3.33
CA VAL A 62 7.05 -10.22 -2.82
C VAL A 62 7.59 -9.35 -3.95
N LYS A 63 8.33 -9.92 -4.90
CA LYS A 63 8.91 -9.20 -6.03
C LYS A 63 7.83 -8.73 -7.01
N THR A 64 6.91 -9.60 -7.40
CA THR A 64 5.81 -9.25 -8.32
C THR A 64 4.86 -8.21 -7.72
N TYR A 65 4.64 -8.21 -6.41
CA TYR A 65 3.87 -7.17 -5.71
C TYR A 65 4.58 -5.81 -5.80
N TYR A 66 5.89 -5.79 -5.62
CA TYR A 66 6.67 -4.56 -5.83
C TYR A 66 6.58 -4.10 -7.29
N ASP A 67 6.93 -4.95 -8.24
CA ASP A 67 7.05 -4.59 -9.65
C ASP A 67 5.74 -4.10 -10.26
N ASN A 68 4.62 -4.70 -9.87
CA ASN A 68 3.32 -4.43 -10.48
C ASN A 68 2.49 -3.38 -9.74
N ILE A 69 2.82 -3.06 -8.47
CA ILE A 69 1.98 -2.17 -7.66
C ILE A 69 2.82 -1.17 -6.86
N ILE A 70 3.72 -1.63 -5.96
CA ILE A 70 4.40 -0.74 -5.02
C ILE A 70 5.27 0.28 -5.76
N LYS A 71 5.95 -0.13 -6.81
CA LYS A 71 6.76 0.74 -7.65
C LYS A 71 5.99 2.00 -8.07
N TYR A 72 4.76 1.84 -8.51
CA TYR A 72 3.91 2.96 -8.95
C TYR A 72 3.34 3.78 -7.79
N LEU A 73 3.14 3.16 -6.61
CA LEU A 73 2.83 3.91 -5.40
C LEU A 73 4.00 4.84 -5.00
N ILE A 74 5.24 4.37 -5.16
CA ILE A 74 6.44 5.19 -4.93
C ILE A 74 6.54 6.29 -5.99
N TYR A 75 6.48 5.97 -7.27
CA TYR A 75 6.58 6.92 -8.37
C TYR A 75 5.53 8.02 -8.29
N GLY A 76 4.31 7.68 -7.84
CA GLY A 76 3.23 8.62 -7.61
C GLY A 76 3.30 9.34 -6.25
N ASN A 77 4.15 8.94 -5.32
CA ASN A 77 4.11 9.37 -3.91
C ASN A 77 2.69 9.22 -3.32
N VAL A 78 2.04 8.09 -3.59
CA VAL A 78 0.61 7.89 -3.36
C VAL A 78 0.28 7.77 -1.89
N LEU A 79 -0.53 8.71 -1.40
CA LEU A 79 -1.15 8.67 -0.08
C LEU A 79 -2.65 8.94 -0.21
N LYS A 80 -3.47 7.95 0.09
CA LYS A 80 -4.94 8.17 0.10
C LYS A 80 -5.31 9.14 1.21
N ASN A 81 -6.08 10.18 0.84
CA ASN A 81 -6.44 11.27 1.72
C ASN A 81 -5.23 11.92 2.42
N ASN A 82 -4.08 11.98 1.74
CA ASN A 82 -2.80 12.52 2.23
C ASN A 82 -2.25 11.82 3.49
N THR A 83 -2.69 10.62 3.80
CA THR A 83 -2.36 9.92 5.05
C THR A 83 -1.95 8.46 4.81
N TYR A 84 -2.75 7.69 4.09
CA TYR A 84 -2.65 6.24 4.05
C TYR A 84 -1.91 5.74 2.81
N PRO A 85 -0.80 4.98 2.94
CA PRO A 85 0.00 4.51 1.82
C PRO A 85 -0.61 3.32 1.07
N LEU A 86 -1.88 3.00 1.30
CA LEU A 86 -2.64 1.91 0.65
C LEU A 86 -2.10 0.50 0.92
N SER A 87 -1.43 0.26 2.03
CA SER A 87 -0.76 -1.00 2.34
C SER A 87 -1.66 -2.22 2.11
N VAL A 88 -2.80 -2.31 2.80
CA VAL A 88 -3.70 -3.47 2.67
C VAL A 88 -4.46 -3.47 1.33
N SER A 89 -4.90 -2.31 0.85
CA SER A 89 -5.65 -2.24 -0.42
C SER A 89 -4.84 -2.81 -1.58
N ALA A 90 -3.59 -2.39 -1.70
CA ALA A 90 -2.66 -2.83 -2.72
C ALA A 90 -2.32 -4.33 -2.56
N GLU A 91 -2.09 -4.77 -1.34
CA GLU A 91 -1.78 -6.16 -1.01
C GLU A 91 -2.91 -7.12 -1.43
N ARG A 92 -4.17 -6.79 -1.09
CA ARG A 92 -5.33 -7.64 -1.43
C ARG A 92 -5.50 -7.84 -2.93
N LEU A 93 -5.17 -6.83 -3.73
CA LEU A 93 -5.22 -6.96 -5.18
C LEU A 93 -4.16 -7.95 -5.70
N SER A 94 -2.92 -7.84 -5.20
CA SER A 94 -1.87 -8.82 -5.52
C SER A 94 -2.29 -10.23 -5.12
N GLN A 95 -2.84 -10.41 -3.93
CA GLN A 95 -3.34 -11.70 -3.45
C GLN A 95 -4.44 -12.24 -4.34
N ALA A 96 -5.46 -11.44 -4.68
CA ALA A 96 -6.58 -11.85 -5.53
C ALA A 96 -6.12 -12.32 -6.92
N LEU A 97 -5.19 -11.59 -7.55
CA LEU A 97 -4.62 -11.94 -8.85
C LEU A 97 -3.95 -13.32 -8.82
N HIS A 98 -3.07 -13.56 -7.84
CA HIS A 98 -2.36 -14.84 -7.73
C HIS A 98 -3.28 -16.01 -7.35
N ILE A 99 -4.30 -15.79 -6.51
CA ILE A 99 -5.33 -16.79 -6.21
C ILE A 99 -6.11 -17.16 -7.48
N ALA A 100 -6.50 -16.16 -8.27
CA ALA A 100 -7.20 -16.38 -9.54
C ALA A 100 -6.34 -17.16 -10.54
N GLU A 101 -5.05 -16.83 -10.67
CA GLU A 101 -4.12 -17.56 -11.52
C GLU A 101 -3.96 -19.01 -11.07
N HIS A 102 -3.86 -19.24 -9.76
CA HIS A 102 -3.77 -20.59 -9.19
C HIS A 102 -5.04 -21.40 -9.47
N ALA A 103 -6.22 -20.79 -9.31
CA ALA A 103 -7.50 -21.42 -9.61
C ALA A 103 -7.62 -21.81 -11.09
N LYS A 104 -7.15 -20.95 -12.01
CA LYS A 104 -7.07 -21.27 -13.45
C LYS A 104 -6.18 -22.48 -13.73
N LYS A 105 -4.98 -22.50 -13.13
CA LYS A 105 -4.02 -23.62 -13.31
C LYS A 105 -4.60 -24.95 -12.86
N LEU A 106 -5.35 -24.95 -11.75
CA LEU A 106 -6.03 -26.13 -11.23
C LEU A 106 -7.37 -26.42 -11.93
N LYS A 107 -7.84 -25.59 -12.85
CA LYS A 107 -9.17 -25.68 -13.47
C LYS A 107 -10.25 -25.83 -12.39
N ALA A 108 -10.14 -25.05 -11.34
CA ALA A 108 -11.04 -25.09 -10.20
C ALA A 108 -12.47 -24.73 -10.62
N LYS A 109 -13.46 -25.40 -10.03
CA LYS A 109 -14.88 -25.10 -10.28
C LYS A 109 -15.38 -23.92 -9.45
N ALA A 110 -14.73 -23.66 -8.32
CA ALA A 110 -15.07 -22.55 -7.43
C ALA A 110 -13.80 -21.93 -6.81
N VAL A 111 -13.89 -20.66 -6.45
CA VAL A 111 -12.93 -19.95 -5.59
C VAL A 111 -13.58 -19.55 -4.29
N VAL A 112 -12.81 -19.50 -3.21
CA VAL A 112 -13.32 -19.23 -1.87
C VAL A 112 -12.47 -18.14 -1.21
N HIS A 113 -13.11 -17.21 -0.52
CA HIS A 113 -12.45 -16.29 0.40
C HIS A 113 -13.24 -16.10 1.69
N GLY A 114 -12.54 -15.79 2.79
CA GLY A 114 -13.12 -15.58 4.12
C GLY A 114 -13.48 -14.13 4.44
N SER A 115 -13.67 -13.26 3.45
CA SER A 115 -14.00 -11.86 3.74
C SER A 115 -15.42 -11.71 4.28
N THR A 116 -15.56 -10.82 5.28
CA THR A 116 -16.87 -10.44 5.83
C THR A 116 -17.62 -9.48 4.91
N GLY A 117 -18.92 -9.31 5.13
CA GLY A 117 -19.76 -8.35 4.38
C GLY A 117 -19.54 -6.87 4.77
N ALA A 118 -18.70 -6.58 5.76
CA ALA A 118 -18.50 -5.22 6.27
C ALA A 118 -17.33 -4.47 5.63
N GLY A 119 -16.33 -5.19 5.10
CA GLY A 119 -15.08 -4.62 4.59
C GLY A 119 -15.02 -4.46 3.08
N ASN A 120 -13.91 -3.88 2.60
CA ASN A 120 -13.62 -3.69 1.18
C ASN A 120 -13.13 -4.95 0.49
N ASP A 121 -12.55 -5.89 1.24
CA ASP A 121 -11.83 -7.03 0.67
C ASP A 121 -12.74 -7.95 -0.12
N GLN A 122 -14.00 -8.13 0.31
CA GLN A 122 -15.01 -8.86 -0.44
C GLN A 122 -15.19 -8.32 -1.87
N VAL A 123 -15.24 -6.99 -2.02
CA VAL A 123 -15.42 -6.35 -3.33
C VAL A 123 -14.19 -6.57 -4.20
N ARG A 124 -12.99 -6.43 -3.64
CA ARG A 124 -11.72 -6.60 -4.36
C ARG A 124 -11.55 -8.04 -4.87
N PHE A 125 -11.80 -9.03 -4.01
CA PHE A 125 -11.69 -10.44 -4.39
C PHE A 125 -12.74 -10.81 -5.43
N ASP A 126 -14.02 -10.52 -5.18
CA ASP A 126 -15.10 -10.86 -6.11
C ASP A 126 -14.86 -10.23 -7.49
N MET A 127 -14.46 -8.97 -7.55
CA MET A 127 -14.22 -8.26 -8.81
C MET A 127 -13.08 -8.89 -9.60
N ILE A 128 -11.92 -9.14 -8.96
CA ILE A 128 -10.77 -9.75 -9.63
C ILE A 128 -11.11 -11.17 -10.10
N PHE A 129 -11.80 -11.96 -9.29
CA PHE A 129 -12.21 -13.31 -9.67
C PHE A 129 -13.17 -13.32 -10.84
N ASN A 130 -14.18 -12.44 -10.85
CA ASN A 130 -15.13 -12.31 -11.97
C ASN A 130 -14.44 -11.89 -13.27
N ILE A 131 -13.46 -10.99 -13.22
CA ILE A 131 -12.71 -10.54 -14.40
C ILE A 131 -11.75 -11.64 -14.89
N MET A 132 -10.99 -12.23 -13.96
CA MET A 132 -9.96 -13.20 -14.31
C MET A 132 -10.52 -14.57 -14.72
N ILE A 133 -11.62 -15.00 -14.10
CA ILE A 133 -12.23 -16.32 -14.29
C ILE A 133 -13.75 -16.14 -14.49
N PRO A 134 -14.18 -15.62 -15.63
CA PRO A 134 -15.60 -15.38 -15.89
C PRO A 134 -16.45 -16.65 -15.69
N GLY A 135 -17.51 -16.53 -14.91
CA GLY A 135 -18.44 -17.63 -14.63
C GLY A 135 -17.99 -18.63 -13.55
N ILE A 136 -16.86 -18.40 -12.87
CA ILE A 136 -16.49 -19.21 -11.71
C ILE A 136 -17.46 -18.98 -10.56
N GLU A 137 -17.78 -20.02 -9.81
CA GLU A 137 -18.52 -19.88 -8.56
C GLU A 137 -17.63 -19.26 -7.48
N ILE A 138 -18.11 -18.18 -6.84
CA ILE A 138 -17.42 -17.53 -5.71
C ILE A 138 -18.17 -17.88 -4.43
N ILE A 139 -17.51 -18.56 -3.52
CA ILE A 139 -18.10 -19.06 -2.26
C ILE A 139 -17.52 -18.26 -1.10
N THR A 140 -18.38 -17.68 -0.27
CA THR A 140 -18.01 -16.77 0.82
C THR A 140 -18.77 -17.12 2.11
N PRO A 141 -18.45 -18.22 2.79
CA PRO A 141 -19.26 -18.72 3.91
C PRO A 141 -19.47 -17.68 5.02
N ILE A 142 -18.44 -16.91 5.37
CA ILE A 142 -18.52 -15.91 6.44
C ILE A 142 -19.53 -14.81 6.10
N ARG A 143 -19.46 -14.26 4.88
CA ARG A 143 -20.35 -13.22 4.39
C ARG A 143 -21.78 -13.72 4.21
N ASP A 144 -21.92 -14.86 3.52
CA ASP A 144 -23.22 -15.34 3.07
C ASP A 144 -24.08 -15.85 4.26
N MET A 145 -23.45 -16.44 5.27
CA MET A 145 -24.12 -16.87 6.49
C MET A 145 -24.14 -15.77 7.58
N LYS A 146 -23.49 -14.60 7.35
CA LYS A 146 -23.38 -13.48 8.30
C LYS A 146 -22.84 -13.90 9.66
N LEU A 147 -21.80 -14.73 9.65
CA LEU A 147 -21.22 -15.29 10.86
C LEU A 147 -20.57 -14.22 11.73
N SER A 148 -20.81 -14.32 13.01
CA SER A 148 -20.04 -13.59 14.01
C SER A 148 -18.76 -14.35 14.35
N ARG A 149 -17.80 -13.63 14.90
CA ARG A 149 -16.52 -14.20 15.33
C ARG A 149 -16.70 -15.26 16.42
N GLU A 150 -17.67 -15.07 17.31
CA GLU A 150 -18.03 -15.99 18.37
C GLU A 150 -18.57 -17.31 17.81
N GLU A 151 -19.38 -17.26 16.77
CA GLU A 151 -19.93 -18.43 16.09
C GLU A 151 -18.83 -19.22 15.37
N GLU A 152 -17.90 -18.52 14.69
CA GLU A 152 -16.74 -19.17 14.07
C GLU A 152 -15.85 -19.90 15.08
N ILE A 153 -15.55 -19.25 16.22
CA ILE A 153 -14.78 -19.82 17.32
C ILE A 153 -15.50 -21.04 17.91
N ALA A 154 -16.81 -20.94 18.18
CA ALA A 154 -17.59 -22.02 18.73
C ALA A 154 -17.60 -23.24 17.79
N TYR A 155 -17.79 -23.00 16.49
CA TYR A 155 -17.76 -24.06 15.48
C TYR A 155 -16.39 -24.76 15.43
N LEU A 156 -15.29 -24.00 15.30
CA LEU A 156 -13.95 -24.58 15.23
C LEU A 156 -13.60 -25.38 16.49
N LYS A 157 -13.96 -24.89 17.67
CA LYS A 157 -13.82 -25.64 18.94
C LYS A 157 -14.62 -26.95 18.94
N SER A 158 -15.85 -26.93 18.43
CA SER A 158 -16.69 -28.13 18.33
C SER A 158 -16.09 -29.20 17.41
N LYS A 159 -15.28 -28.79 16.45
CA LYS A 159 -14.53 -29.66 15.51
C LYS A 159 -13.13 -30.04 16.02
N GLY A 160 -12.78 -29.69 17.27
CA GLY A 160 -11.48 -30.03 17.85
C GLY A 160 -10.30 -29.26 17.25
N VAL A 161 -10.55 -28.09 16.63
CA VAL A 161 -9.48 -27.27 16.06
C VAL A 161 -8.81 -26.46 17.17
N GLU A 162 -7.51 -26.66 17.34
CA GLU A 162 -6.68 -25.91 18.27
C GLU A 162 -6.06 -24.71 17.57
N MET A 163 -6.36 -23.50 18.04
CA MET A 163 -5.70 -22.26 17.62
C MET A 163 -5.76 -21.22 18.73
N ASN A 164 -4.88 -20.22 18.68
CA ASN A 164 -4.87 -19.16 19.69
C ASN A 164 -5.99 -18.13 19.42
N PHE A 165 -7.15 -18.35 20.03
CA PHE A 165 -8.32 -17.48 19.90
C PHE A 165 -8.17 -16.14 20.65
N GLU A 166 -7.22 -16.01 21.61
CA GLU A 166 -7.05 -14.80 22.42
C GLU A 166 -6.24 -13.72 21.69
N LYS A 167 -5.33 -14.09 20.79
CA LYS A 167 -4.57 -13.14 19.96
C LYS A 167 -5.43 -12.29 19.02
N ALA A 168 -6.71 -12.51 19.04
CA ALA A 168 -7.66 -11.95 18.11
C ALA A 168 -8.30 -10.61 18.55
N ALA A 169 -7.79 -9.92 19.58
CA ALA A 169 -8.30 -8.60 19.98
C ALA A 169 -8.11 -7.54 18.89
N TYR A 170 -7.02 -7.66 18.13
CA TYR A 170 -6.69 -6.79 17.00
C TYR A 170 -6.59 -7.58 15.71
N SER A 171 -7.21 -7.05 14.64
CA SER A 171 -7.03 -7.58 13.29
C SER A 171 -5.78 -6.95 12.69
N ILE A 172 -4.72 -7.72 12.57
CA ILE A 172 -3.43 -7.26 12.06
C ILE A 172 -3.17 -7.91 10.69
N ASN A 173 -2.97 -7.09 9.67
CA ASN A 173 -2.61 -7.54 8.32
C ASN A 173 -1.25 -6.97 7.96
N LYS A 174 -0.23 -7.82 7.89
CA LYS A 174 1.15 -7.46 7.57
C LYS A 174 1.46 -7.71 6.10
N GLY A 175 2.17 -6.78 5.48
CA GLY A 175 2.69 -6.91 4.12
C GLY A 175 3.96 -6.07 3.91
N LEU A 176 4.57 -6.19 2.75
CA LEU A 176 5.78 -5.44 2.38
C LEU A 176 5.59 -3.92 2.49
N TRP A 177 4.39 -3.42 2.17
CA TRP A 177 4.10 -1.99 2.09
C TRP A 177 3.39 -1.44 3.34
N GLY A 178 3.53 -2.13 4.46
CA GLY A 178 3.00 -1.72 5.77
C GLY A 178 1.99 -2.70 6.34
N THR A 179 1.55 -2.39 7.55
CA THR A 179 0.66 -3.22 8.37
C THR A 179 -0.57 -2.42 8.75
N SER A 180 -1.77 -2.99 8.61
CA SER A 180 -2.98 -2.41 9.19
C SER A 180 -3.30 -3.02 10.54
N VAL A 181 -3.88 -2.20 11.42
CA VAL A 181 -4.28 -2.58 12.77
C VAL A 181 -5.73 -2.12 12.98
N GLY A 182 -6.65 -3.07 13.10
CA GLY A 182 -8.06 -2.83 13.45
C GLY A 182 -8.34 -3.36 14.83
N GLY A 183 -9.10 -2.61 15.63
CA GLY A 183 -9.53 -2.98 16.98
C GLY A 183 -10.72 -2.14 17.42
N LYS A 184 -11.20 -2.32 18.65
CA LYS A 184 -12.36 -1.58 19.20
C LYS A 184 -12.18 -0.06 19.12
N GLU A 185 -10.95 0.44 19.23
CA GLU A 185 -10.59 1.85 19.18
C GLU A 185 -10.85 2.45 17.80
N THR A 186 -10.72 1.66 16.74
CA THR A 186 -10.94 2.09 15.35
C THR A 186 -12.42 2.07 14.95
N LEU A 187 -13.29 1.45 15.74
CA LEU A 187 -14.74 1.44 15.51
C LEU A 187 -15.44 2.74 15.96
N GLN A 188 -14.71 3.65 16.62
CA GLN A 188 -15.22 4.91 17.14
C GLN A 188 -14.51 6.09 16.48
N SER A 189 -15.18 7.25 16.44
CA SER A 189 -14.59 8.48 15.88
C SER A 189 -13.47 9.05 16.75
N LYS A 190 -13.41 8.70 18.02
CA LYS A 190 -12.42 9.15 19.01
C LYS A 190 -11.68 7.95 19.59
N GLY A 191 -10.39 8.09 19.81
CA GLY A 191 -9.56 7.09 20.48
C GLY A 191 -8.29 6.81 19.68
N LEU A 192 -7.23 6.48 20.40
CA LEU A 192 -5.93 6.05 19.85
C LEU A 192 -5.78 4.55 20.10
N LEU A 193 -5.05 3.88 19.23
CA LEU A 193 -4.58 2.52 19.49
C LEU A 193 -3.55 2.56 20.64
N PRO A 194 -3.65 1.66 21.62
CA PRO A 194 -2.65 1.57 22.67
C PRO A 194 -1.29 1.08 22.11
N GLU A 195 -0.20 1.34 22.83
CA GLU A 195 1.15 1.04 22.36
C GLU A 195 1.33 -0.45 22.04
N GLU A 196 0.75 -1.34 22.84
CA GLU A 196 0.81 -2.79 22.66
C GLU A 196 0.07 -3.32 21.41
N ALA A 197 -0.82 -2.51 20.82
CA ALA A 197 -1.51 -2.88 19.57
C ALA A 197 -0.63 -2.72 18.33
N TRP A 198 0.46 -1.94 18.44
CA TRP A 198 1.35 -1.72 17.31
C TRP A 198 2.28 -2.92 17.08
N PRO A 199 2.45 -3.37 15.83
CA PRO A 199 3.25 -4.54 15.50
C PRO A 199 4.73 -4.45 15.89
N THR A 200 5.30 -3.24 15.78
CA THR A 200 6.70 -2.98 16.12
C THR A 200 6.77 -2.13 17.38
N GLN A 201 7.54 -2.56 18.37
CA GLN A 201 7.76 -1.77 19.58
C GLN A 201 8.92 -0.78 19.38
N VAL A 202 8.82 0.41 19.97
CA VAL A 202 9.86 1.43 19.88
C VAL A 202 11.03 1.02 20.76
N THR A 203 12.20 0.91 20.15
CA THR A 203 13.44 0.48 20.83
C THR A 203 14.59 1.50 20.72
N LYS A 204 14.44 2.48 19.81
CA LYS A 204 15.44 3.52 19.57
C LYS A 204 15.00 4.84 20.20
N THR A 205 15.92 5.50 20.93
CA THR A 205 15.66 6.75 21.65
C THR A 205 16.50 7.94 21.15
N GLY A 206 17.61 7.67 20.44
CA GLY A 206 18.47 8.69 19.83
C GLY A 206 18.03 9.09 18.44
N SER A 207 18.86 9.88 17.76
CA SER A 207 18.72 10.18 16.34
C SER A 207 19.71 9.37 15.51
N GLU A 208 19.30 9.02 14.28
CA GLU A 208 20.15 8.34 13.30
C GLU A 208 19.93 8.97 11.93
N GLU A 209 21.00 9.24 11.19
CA GLU A 209 20.88 9.66 9.80
C GLU A 209 21.01 8.45 8.89
N VAL A 210 20.11 8.35 7.93
CA VAL A 210 20.15 7.34 6.87
C VAL A 210 20.17 8.02 5.51
N LYS A 211 21.01 7.51 4.63
CA LYS A 211 21.13 7.94 3.23
C LYS A 211 20.37 6.94 2.34
N LEU A 212 19.39 7.42 1.60
CA LEU A 212 18.59 6.65 0.66
C LEU A 212 19.02 6.97 -0.76
N HIS A 213 19.56 6.01 -1.49
CA HIS A 213 19.97 6.19 -2.88
C HIS A 213 18.90 5.70 -3.84
N PHE A 214 18.39 6.61 -4.66
CA PHE A 214 17.42 6.30 -5.71
C PHE A 214 18.08 6.30 -7.09
N GLU A 215 17.71 5.33 -7.93
CA GLU A 215 18.04 5.29 -9.35
C GLU A 215 16.75 5.19 -10.17
N LYS A 216 16.47 6.20 -10.98
CA LYS A 216 15.25 6.29 -11.78
C LYS A 216 13.99 6.01 -10.94
N GLY A 217 13.92 6.62 -9.75
CA GLY A 217 12.80 6.52 -8.81
C GLY A 217 12.79 5.27 -7.92
N GLU A 218 13.62 4.27 -8.17
CA GLU A 218 13.70 3.07 -7.34
C GLU A 218 14.77 3.18 -6.26
N LEU A 219 14.45 2.76 -5.04
CA LEU A 219 15.40 2.69 -3.91
C LEU A 219 16.35 1.52 -4.11
N LYS A 220 17.64 1.82 -4.37
CA LYS A 220 18.67 0.81 -4.67
C LYS A 220 19.66 0.59 -3.54
N LYS A 221 19.92 1.63 -2.69
CA LYS A 221 20.87 1.50 -1.57
C LYS A 221 20.35 2.25 -0.35
N ILE A 222 20.73 1.77 0.82
CA ILE A 222 20.52 2.43 2.11
C ILE A 222 21.89 2.49 2.79
N ASN A 223 22.40 3.70 3.04
CA ASN A 223 23.78 3.94 3.43
C ASN A 223 24.72 3.29 2.39
N ASP A 224 25.63 2.40 2.83
CA ASP A 224 26.57 1.71 1.94
C ASP A 224 26.03 0.33 1.47
N GLN A 225 24.87 -0.09 1.93
CA GLN A 225 24.28 -1.37 1.58
C GLN A 225 23.46 -1.26 0.30
N ALA A 226 23.86 -1.99 -0.73
CA ALA A 226 23.09 -2.17 -1.97
C ALA A 226 22.17 -3.39 -1.87
N PHE A 227 21.09 -3.36 -2.64
CA PHE A 227 20.09 -4.42 -2.70
C PHE A 227 19.86 -4.84 -4.15
N ASP A 228 19.72 -6.14 -4.39
CA ASP A 228 19.46 -6.68 -5.72
C ASP A 228 18.06 -6.31 -6.20
N HIS A 229 17.10 -6.24 -5.29
CA HIS A 229 15.74 -5.87 -5.59
C HIS A 229 15.20 -4.84 -4.57
N PRO A 230 14.44 -3.80 -5.01
CA PRO A 230 13.96 -2.75 -4.12
C PRO A 230 13.05 -3.25 -2.97
N SER A 231 12.38 -4.39 -3.14
CA SER A 231 11.61 -4.99 -2.04
C SER A 231 12.47 -5.36 -0.83
N GLU A 232 13.72 -5.72 -1.04
CA GLU A 232 14.69 -6.02 0.02
C GLU A 232 15.10 -4.74 0.77
N ALA A 233 15.30 -3.65 0.03
CA ALA A 233 15.55 -2.33 0.61
C ALA A 233 14.37 -1.86 1.47
N ILE A 234 13.13 -2.09 1.03
CA ILE A 234 11.92 -1.76 1.81
C ILE A 234 11.90 -2.55 3.12
N GLN A 235 12.15 -3.85 3.09
CA GLN A 235 12.18 -4.70 4.29
C GLN A 235 13.29 -4.25 5.27
N TYR A 236 14.47 -3.95 4.74
CA TYR A 236 15.58 -3.45 5.55
C TYR A 236 15.26 -2.10 6.19
N LEU A 237 14.71 -1.15 5.41
CA LEU A 237 14.30 0.15 5.94
C LEU A 237 13.16 0.02 6.96
N GLN A 238 12.22 -0.91 6.75
CA GLN A 238 11.15 -1.17 7.72
C GLN A 238 11.71 -1.58 9.08
N THR A 239 12.77 -2.40 9.10
CA THR A 239 13.42 -2.81 10.35
C THR A 239 14.08 -1.63 11.07
N ILE A 240 14.79 -0.77 10.32
CA ILE A 240 15.47 0.40 10.90
C ILE A 240 14.43 1.43 11.38
N ALA A 241 13.55 1.86 10.50
CA ALA A 241 12.62 2.94 10.76
C ALA A 241 11.48 2.53 11.73
N GLY A 242 11.07 1.28 11.69
CA GLY A 242 10.08 0.72 12.63
C GLY A 242 10.55 0.77 14.08
N ALA A 243 11.85 0.58 14.33
CA ALA A 243 12.43 0.68 15.68
C ALA A 243 12.29 2.08 16.32
N TYR A 244 11.98 3.10 15.52
CA TYR A 244 11.65 4.46 15.96
C TYR A 244 10.15 4.73 16.10
N GLY A 245 9.27 3.75 15.80
CA GLY A 245 7.81 3.92 15.80
C GLY A 245 7.30 4.81 14.68
N LEU A 246 8.04 4.89 13.57
CA LEU A 246 7.68 5.73 12.44
C LEU A 246 6.49 5.15 11.64
N GLY A 247 5.79 6.03 10.92
CA GLY A 247 4.73 5.63 10.00
C GLY A 247 3.48 5.09 10.67
N ARG A 248 3.25 5.36 11.94
CA ARG A 248 2.04 5.03 12.69
C ARG A 248 1.03 6.16 12.57
N ASP A 249 -0.18 5.84 12.12
CA ASP A 249 -1.28 6.80 12.05
C ASP A 249 -2.64 6.08 11.98
N ILE A 250 -3.72 6.85 11.98
CA ILE A 250 -5.07 6.37 11.79
C ILE A 250 -5.67 7.00 10.54
N HIS A 251 -5.93 6.17 9.54
CA HIS A 251 -6.64 6.58 8.33
C HIS A 251 -8.14 6.59 8.57
N ILE A 252 -8.80 7.65 8.10
CA ILE A 252 -10.26 7.77 8.02
C ILE A 252 -10.61 7.94 6.56
N GLY A 253 -11.45 7.07 6.03
CA GLY A 253 -11.83 7.10 4.63
C GLY A 253 -13.14 6.40 4.33
N ASP A 254 -13.56 6.52 3.08
CA ASP A 254 -14.73 5.84 2.58
C ASP A 254 -14.37 4.41 2.16
N THR A 255 -15.20 3.47 2.59
CA THR A 255 -15.16 2.12 2.03
C THR A 255 -15.75 2.13 0.62
N ILE A 256 -15.42 1.12 -0.19
CA ILE A 256 -15.99 0.95 -1.54
C ILE A 256 -17.53 0.85 -1.49
N ILE A 257 -18.07 0.32 -0.40
CA ILE A 257 -19.52 0.19 -0.17
C ILE A 257 -20.17 1.44 0.43
N GLY A 258 -19.44 2.56 0.52
CA GLY A 258 -20.00 3.87 0.90
C GLY A 258 -20.12 4.14 2.40
N ILE A 259 -19.43 3.38 3.24
CA ILE A 259 -19.42 3.57 4.71
C ILE A 259 -18.08 4.19 5.14
N LYS A 260 -18.11 5.17 6.04
CA LYS A 260 -16.89 5.70 6.66
C LYS A 260 -16.26 4.67 7.57
N GLY A 261 -14.95 4.46 7.41
CA GLY A 261 -14.16 3.54 8.23
C GLY A 261 -12.92 4.20 8.79
N ARG A 262 -12.44 3.67 9.91
CA ARG A 262 -11.13 4.00 10.50
C ARG A 262 -10.28 2.75 10.54
N VAL A 263 -8.99 2.91 10.26
CA VAL A 263 -8.00 1.84 10.38
C VAL A 263 -6.68 2.43 10.86
N GLY A 264 -6.09 1.83 11.88
CA GLY A 264 -4.71 2.11 12.24
C GLY A 264 -3.76 1.45 11.27
N PHE A 265 -2.63 2.08 11.03
CA PHE A 265 -1.57 1.48 10.20
C PHE A 265 -0.18 1.84 10.73
N GLU A 266 0.76 0.94 10.49
CA GLU A 266 2.19 1.14 10.70
C GLU A 266 2.90 0.86 9.37
N ALA A 267 3.53 1.89 8.81
CA ALA A 267 4.16 1.83 7.50
C ALA A 267 5.44 2.68 7.50
N ALA A 268 6.42 2.28 8.32
CA ALA A 268 7.63 3.08 8.55
C ALA A 268 8.44 3.29 7.25
N ALA A 269 8.80 2.20 6.56
CA ALA A 269 9.51 2.31 5.30
C ALA A 269 8.70 3.04 4.22
N PRO A 270 7.43 2.73 3.96
CA PRO A 270 6.63 3.47 2.98
C PRO A 270 6.60 4.97 3.22
N MET A 271 6.35 5.41 4.45
CA MET A 271 6.26 6.85 4.76
C MET A 271 7.60 7.57 4.58
N VAL A 272 8.71 6.94 4.97
CA VAL A 272 10.05 7.49 4.76
C VAL A 272 10.39 7.53 3.27
N ILE A 273 10.15 6.45 2.53
CA ILE A 273 10.42 6.36 1.09
C ILE A 273 9.63 7.40 0.32
N LEU A 274 8.31 7.48 0.53
CA LEU A 274 7.44 8.42 -0.18
C LEU A 274 7.89 9.86 0.03
N LYS A 275 8.22 10.25 1.27
CA LYS A 275 8.66 11.61 1.56
C LYS A 275 10.06 11.90 1.02
N ALA A 276 10.98 10.94 1.08
CA ALA A 276 12.33 11.09 0.53
C ALA A 276 12.31 11.17 -0.99
N HIS A 277 11.57 10.25 -1.65
CA HIS A 277 11.39 10.22 -3.10
C HIS A 277 10.77 11.53 -3.61
N HIS A 278 9.69 12.00 -2.97
CA HIS A 278 9.06 13.27 -3.33
C HIS A 278 10.00 14.47 -3.12
N ALA A 279 10.85 14.46 -2.10
CA ALA A 279 11.86 15.51 -1.92
C ALA A 279 12.86 15.52 -3.09
N LEU A 280 13.35 14.37 -3.51
CA LEU A 280 14.24 14.26 -4.68
C LEU A 280 13.54 14.74 -5.96
N GLU A 281 12.30 14.33 -6.21
CA GLU A 281 11.53 14.77 -7.36
C GLU A 281 11.37 16.28 -7.44
N LYS A 282 11.11 16.96 -6.32
CA LYS A 282 11.01 18.44 -6.28
C LYS A 282 12.29 19.13 -6.72
N HIS A 283 13.43 18.49 -6.62
CA HIS A 283 14.71 19.02 -7.10
C HIS A 283 14.97 18.73 -8.57
N VAL A 284 14.45 17.61 -9.11
CA VAL A 284 14.85 17.14 -10.44
C VAL A 284 13.75 17.24 -11.50
N LEU A 285 12.49 17.39 -11.11
CA LEU A 285 11.36 17.54 -12.04
C LEU A 285 10.96 19.01 -12.20
N THR A 286 10.49 19.35 -13.40
CA THR A 286 9.88 20.67 -13.64
C THR A 286 8.53 20.81 -12.93
N LYS A 287 8.09 22.05 -12.70
CA LYS A 287 6.79 22.31 -12.05
C LYS A 287 5.61 21.66 -12.78
N TRP A 288 5.67 21.54 -14.10
CA TRP A 288 4.60 20.95 -14.90
C TRP A 288 4.59 19.42 -14.83
N GLN A 289 5.77 18.78 -14.76
CA GLN A 289 5.87 17.34 -14.50
C GLN A 289 5.30 17.01 -13.14
N LEU A 290 5.67 17.74 -12.09
CA LEU A 290 5.14 17.53 -10.73
C LEU A 290 3.61 17.71 -10.70
N GLY A 291 3.09 18.81 -11.28
CA GLY A 291 1.66 19.12 -11.24
C GLY A 291 0.79 18.05 -11.91
N TRP A 292 1.20 17.52 -13.07
CA TRP A 292 0.48 16.43 -13.73
C TRP A 292 0.63 15.11 -13.01
N LYS A 293 1.85 14.81 -12.56
CA LYS A 293 2.13 13.59 -11.81
C LYS A 293 1.27 13.47 -10.56
N ASP A 294 1.14 14.53 -9.78
CA ASP A 294 0.37 14.54 -8.54
C ASP A 294 -1.12 14.27 -8.80
N GLN A 295 -1.70 14.84 -9.87
CA GLN A 295 -3.08 14.57 -10.24
C GLN A 295 -3.29 13.11 -10.67
N LEU A 296 -2.43 12.60 -11.55
CA LEU A 296 -2.52 11.21 -12.03
C LEU A 296 -2.29 10.20 -10.90
N ALA A 297 -1.36 10.50 -9.99
CA ALA A 297 -1.06 9.66 -8.84
C ALA A 297 -2.23 9.59 -7.85
N GLN A 298 -2.92 10.70 -7.60
CA GLN A 298 -4.13 10.70 -6.77
C GLN A 298 -5.24 9.84 -7.40
N PHE A 299 -5.44 9.97 -8.71
CA PHE A 299 -6.38 9.14 -9.44
C PHE A 299 -6.01 7.66 -9.37
N TYR A 300 -4.73 7.33 -9.64
CA TYR A 300 -4.19 5.97 -9.54
C TYR A 300 -4.45 5.35 -8.17
N GLY A 301 -4.12 6.07 -7.09
CA GLY A 301 -4.34 5.61 -5.73
C GLY A 301 -5.82 5.35 -5.40
N ASN A 302 -6.72 6.20 -5.87
CA ASN A 302 -8.16 6.02 -5.68
C ASN A 302 -8.66 4.76 -6.43
N TRP A 303 -8.29 4.60 -7.71
CA TRP A 303 -8.66 3.44 -8.52
C TRP A 303 -8.10 2.13 -7.95
N LEU A 304 -6.83 2.16 -7.50
CA LEU A 304 -6.22 1.02 -6.83
C LEU A 304 -6.96 0.65 -5.55
N HIS A 305 -7.33 1.65 -4.72
CA HIS A 305 -8.12 1.41 -3.50
C HIS A 305 -9.45 0.72 -3.79
N GLU A 306 -10.10 1.11 -4.87
CA GLU A 306 -11.40 0.57 -5.30
C GLU A 306 -11.30 -0.74 -6.08
N GLY A 307 -10.08 -1.27 -6.25
CA GLY A 307 -9.88 -2.58 -6.87
C GLY A 307 -9.72 -2.56 -8.39
N GLN A 308 -9.68 -1.39 -9.01
CA GLN A 308 -9.68 -1.21 -10.47
C GLN A 308 -8.31 -1.42 -11.13
N ILE A 309 -7.44 -2.22 -10.52
CA ILE A 309 -6.06 -2.45 -11.02
C ILE A 309 -6.03 -2.99 -12.46
N MET A 310 -7.08 -3.67 -12.90
CA MET A 310 -7.17 -4.26 -14.24
C MET A 310 -7.77 -3.31 -15.29
N ASP A 311 -8.23 -2.12 -14.89
CA ASP A 311 -8.68 -1.11 -15.86
C ASP A 311 -7.51 -0.63 -16.72
N PRO A 312 -7.66 -0.55 -18.06
CA PRO A 312 -6.58 -0.11 -18.95
C PRO A 312 -5.97 1.25 -18.58
N VAL A 313 -6.76 2.18 -18.03
CA VAL A 313 -6.27 3.50 -17.60
C VAL A 313 -5.15 3.42 -16.58
N MET A 314 -5.09 2.34 -15.79
CA MET A 314 -3.99 2.13 -14.84
C MET A 314 -2.66 1.98 -15.57
N ARG A 315 -2.64 1.27 -16.69
CA ARG A 315 -1.44 1.09 -17.54
C ARG A 315 -1.00 2.41 -18.18
N ASP A 316 -1.96 3.25 -18.60
CA ASP A 316 -1.67 4.56 -19.16
C ASP A 316 -1.01 5.48 -18.12
N ILE A 317 -1.54 5.48 -16.89
CA ILE A 317 -0.97 6.25 -15.78
C ILE A 317 0.40 5.71 -15.40
N GLU A 318 0.58 4.40 -15.30
CA GLU A 318 1.85 3.77 -14.98
C GLU A 318 2.92 4.13 -16.00
N ALA A 319 2.61 4.15 -17.30
CA ALA A 319 3.52 4.57 -18.35
C ALA A 319 3.96 6.04 -18.16
N TYR A 320 3.03 6.93 -17.78
CA TYR A 320 3.37 8.30 -17.44
C TYR A 320 4.29 8.40 -16.21
N LEU A 321 3.92 7.69 -15.13
CA LEU A 321 4.71 7.67 -13.90
C LEU A 321 6.13 7.16 -14.18
N GLU A 322 6.29 6.08 -14.92
CA GLU A 322 7.59 5.52 -15.31
C GLU A 322 8.43 6.51 -16.13
N SER A 323 7.83 7.15 -17.12
CA SER A 323 8.48 8.17 -17.94
C SER A 323 9.00 9.34 -17.10
N SER A 324 8.26 9.75 -16.07
CA SER A 324 8.65 10.85 -15.19
C SER A 324 9.89 10.55 -14.35
N GLN A 325 10.24 9.27 -14.15
CA GLN A 325 11.35 8.86 -13.28
C GLN A 325 12.73 8.87 -13.93
N ALA A 326 12.82 9.15 -15.21
CA ALA A 326 14.07 9.05 -15.98
C ALA A 326 15.28 9.75 -15.34
N HIS A 327 15.07 10.85 -14.64
CA HIS A 327 16.10 11.65 -13.97
C HIS A 327 15.96 11.67 -12.43
N VAL A 328 15.02 10.94 -11.86
CA VAL A 328 14.85 10.86 -10.40
C VAL A 328 15.91 9.93 -9.82
N THR A 329 17.15 10.44 -9.78
CA THR A 329 18.35 9.70 -9.38
C THR A 329 19.19 10.59 -8.47
N GLY A 330 19.56 10.07 -7.30
CA GLY A 330 20.37 10.79 -6.32
C GLY A 330 20.25 10.21 -4.92
N ASP A 331 20.96 10.83 -4.01
CA ASP A 331 20.95 10.52 -2.59
C ASP A 331 20.01 11.45 -1.83
N VAL A 332 19.25 10.91 -0.90
CA VAL A 332 18.39 11.67 0.01
C VAL A 332 18.80 11.37 1.45
N PHE A 333 19.08 12.41 2.21
CA PHE A 333 19.50 12.31 3.61
C PHE A 333 18.27 12.47 4.50
N VAL A 334 18.05 11.48 5.36
CA VAL A 334 16.88 11.43 6.26
C VAL A 334 17.35 11.23 7.69
N GLN A 335 16.95 12.13 8.58
CA GLN A 335 17.15 12.00 10.01
C GLN A 335 15.95 11.26 10.63
N LEU A 336 16.20 10.12 11.26
CA LEU A 336 15.23 9.35 12.03
C LEU A 336 15.30 9.74 13.49
N LEU A 337 14.15 9.93 14.14
CA LEU A 337 13.98 10.22 15.56
C LEU A 337 12.75 9.45 16.08
N PRO A 338 12.63 9.23 17.39
CA PRO A 338 11.43 8.61 17.94
C PRO A 338 10.14 9.33 17.49
N TYR A 339 9.25 8.57 16.86
CA TYR A 339 7.94 8.98 16.31
C TYR A 339 7.96 10.02 15.19
N ARG A 340 9.12 10.47 14.71
CA ARG A 340 9.21 11.41 13.60
C ARG A 340 10.47 11.23 12.76
N PHE A 341 10.43 11.69 11.53
CA PHE A 341 11.63 11.79 10.69
C PHE A 341 11.60 13.10 9.89
N GLN A 342 12.77 13.49 9.40
CA GLN A 342 12.95 14.69 8.61
C GLN A 342 13.87 14.42 7.43
N VAL A 343 13.47 14.82 6.22
CA VAL A 343 14.39 14.89 5.09
C VAL A 343 15.27 16.11 5.27
N VAL A 344 16.57 15.91 5.35
CA VAL A 344 17.57 16.94 5.61
C VAL A 344 17.99 17.62 4.31
N GLY A 345 18.16 16.85 3.23
CA GLY A 345 18.59 17.35 1.94
C GLY A 345 18.74 16.26 0.91
N ILE A 346 19.21 16.64 -0.28
CA ILE A 346 19.49 15.70 -1.37
C ILE A 346 20.85 16.01 -2.03
N GLU A 347 21.39 15.02 -2.73
CA GLU A 347 22.46 15.17 -3.70
C GLU A 347 22.06 14.51 -5.01
N SER A 348 22.04 15.28 -6.13
CA SER A 348 21.71 14.75 -7.45
C SER A 348 22.44 15.51 -8.55
N LYS A 349 22.93 14.78 -9.55
CA LYS A 349 23.48 15.39 -10.78
C LYS A 349 22.42 16.06 -11.65
N PHE A 350 21.14 15.80 -11.36
CA PHE A 350 20.00 16.38 -12.08
C PHE A 350 19.32 17.50 -11.29
N ASP A 351 19.92 17.98 -10.20
CA ASP A 351 19.35 19.01 -9.35
C ASP A 351 19.18 20.33 -10.10
N LEU A 352 17.93 20.78 -10.26
CA LEU A 352 17.59 22.03 -10.93
C LEU A 352 17.93 23.28 -10.11
N MET A 353 18.27 23.14 -8.82
CA MET A 353 18.83 24.24 -8.05
C MET A 353 20.28 24.59 -8.45
N SER A 354 20.98 23.70 -9.15
CA SER A 354 22.32 23.92 -9.70
C SER A 354 22.28 24.75 -11.00
N SER A 355 21.43 25.78 -11.04
CA SER A 355 21.22 26.63 -12.20
C SER A 355 22.43 27.54 -12.49
N LYS A 356 22.79 27.68 -13.78
CA LYS A 356 23.78 28.66 -14.25
C LYS A 356 23.21 30.09 -14.33
N PHE A 357 21.90 30.27 -14.20
CA PHE A 357 21.21 31.57 -14.33
C PHE A 357 21.16 32.38 -13.04
N GLY A 358 21.59 31.84 -11.93
CA GLY A 358 21.58 32.51 -10.61
C GLY A 358 21.06 31.56 -9.53
N LYS A 359 21.26 31.95 -8.30
CA LYS A 359 20.77 31.23 -7.12
C LYS A 359 19.52 31.89 -6.58
N TYR A 360 18.70 31.09 -5.86
CA TYR A 360 17.53 31.62 -5.19
C TYR A 360 17.93 32.74 -4.19
N GLY A 361 17.25 33.88 -4.27
CA GLY A 361 17.53 35.04 -3.43
C GLY A 361 18.63 35.99 -3.97
N GLU A 362 19.28 35.64 -5.07
CA GLU A 362 20.27 36.50 -5.75
C GLU A 362 19.69 37.07 -7.06
N MET A 363 20.26 38.18 -7.53
CA MET A 363 19.96 38.70 -8.87
C MET A 363 20.49 37.70 -9.90
N ASN A 364 19.64 37.33 -10.88
CA ASN A 364 20.05 36.46 -11.97
C ASN A 364 20.54 37.24 -13.18
N SER A 365 21.29 36.58 -14.06
CA SER A 365 21.82 37.15 -15.31
C SER A 365 21.08 36.67 -16.56
N GLY A 366 20.06 35.83 -16.42
CA GLY A 366 19.35 35.19 -17.54
C GLY A 366 18.30 36.10 -18.21
N TRP A 367 17.79 37.16 -17.49
CA TRP A 367 16.81 38.12 -17.99
C TRP A 367 16.91 39.45 -17.24
N THR A 368 16.29 40.48 -17.80
CA THR A 368 16.28 41.84 -17.30
C THR A 368 14.96 42.17 -16.57
N GLY A 369 14.93 43.31 -15.87
CA GLY A 369 13.70 43.85 -15.30
C GLY A 369 12.65 44.21 -16.36
N ASP A 370 13.05 44.56 -17.58
CA ASP A 370 12.14 44.82 -18.69
C ASP A 370 11.46 43.58 -19.21
N ASP A 371 12.20 42.46 -19.30
CA ASP A 371 11.64 41.14 -19.64
C ASP A 371 10.57 40.73 -18.64
N VAL A 372 10.82 40.90 -17.33
CA VAL A 372 9.87 40.58 -16.26
C VAL A 372 8.62 41.48 -16.35
N ARG A 373 8.77 42.79 -16.59
CA ARG A 373 7.64 43.73 -16.78
C ARG A 373 6.78 43.33 -17.97
N GLY A 374 7.40 43.01 -19.10
CA GLY A 374 6.71 42.53 -20.31
C GLY A 374 5.96 41.24 -20.08
N PHE A 375 6.62 40.24 -19.49
CA PHE A 375 6.03 38.94 -19.15
C PHE A 375 4.84 39.07 -18.19
N SER A 376 5.00 39.84 -17.09
CA SER A 376 3.96 39.99 -16.07
C SER A 376 2.71 40.70 -16.62
N LYS A 377 2.88 41.70 -17.51
CA LYS A 377 1.80 42.38 -18.18
C LYS A 377 0.96 41.42 -19.04
N ILE A 378 1.61 40.58 -19.83
CA ILE A 378 0.94 39.60 -20.71
C ILE A 378 0.33 38.47 -19.90
N PHE A 379 1.09 37.90 -18.96
CA PHE A 379 0.65 36.77 -18.15
C PHE A 379 -0.54 37.11 -17.23
N GLY A 380 -0.61 38.35 -16.73
CA GLY A 380 -1.73 38.83 -15.91
C GLY A 380 -2.95 39.34 -16.72
N ASN A 381 -2.87 39.42 -18.05
CA ASN A 381 -3.87 40.11 -18.87
C ASN A 381 -5.29 39.52 -18.73
N GLN A 382 -5.44 38.21 -18.77
CA GLN A 382 -6.76 37.55 -18.65
C GLN A 382 -7.41 37.85 -17.30
N THR A 383 -6.63 37.75 -16.21
CA THR A 383 -7.11 38.06 -14.87
C THR A 383 -7.48 39.57 -14.75
N GLY A 384 -6.68 40.47 -15.35
CA GLY A 384 -6.99 41.87 -15.42
C GLY A 384 -8.31 42.19 -16.14
N ILE A 385 -8.56 41.53 -17.27
CA ILE A 385 -9.83 41.63 -18.00
C ILE A 385 -11.01 41.20 -17.11
N TYR A 386 -10.87 40.07 -16.41
CA TYR A 386 -11.92 39.58 -15.51
C TYR A 386 -12.26 40.63 -14.42
N HIS A 387 -11.27 41.23 -13.77
CA HIS A 387 -11.49 42.20 -12.73
C HIS A 387 -12.12 43.49 -13.27
N ASN A 388 -11.67 44.00 -14.42
CA ASN A 388 -12.25 45.18 -15.05
C ASN A 388 -13.72 45.00 -15.42
N ILE A 389 -14.11 43.82 -15.97
CA ILE A 389 -15.50 43.51 -16.29
C ILE A 389 -16.37 43.46 -15.03
N LYS A 390 -15.82 42.86 -13.95
CA LYS A 390 -16.55 42.75 -12.68
C LYS A 390 -16.81 44.13 -12.06
N GLU A 391 -15.83 45.00 -12.06
CA GLU A 391 -15.96 46.37 -11.53
C GLU A 391 -16.93 47.23 -12.37
N SER A 392 -16.93 47.04 -13.69
CA SER A 392 -17.81 47.78 -14.58
C SER A 392 -19.29 47.38 -14.48
N ASN A 393 -19.59 46.25 -13.85
CA ASN A 393 -20.95 45.73 -13.70
C ASN A 393 -21.46 45.74 -12.24
N GLN A 394 -20.72 46.36 -11.33
CA GLN A 394 -21.14 46.70 -9.98
C GLN A 394 -21.64 48.15 -9.92
#